data_caa794ea0e60951ea593cf76bbea7701
#
_entry.id   caa794ea0e60951ea593cf76bbea7701
#
_cell.length_a   1.000
_cell.length_b   1.000
_cell.length_c   1.000
_cell.angle_alpha   90.00
_cell.angle_beta   90.00
_cell.angle_gamma   90.00
#
_symmetry.space_group_name_H-M   'P 1'
#
loop_
_entity.id
_entity.type
_entity.pdbx_description
1 polymer ?
#
loop_
_entity_poly.entity_id
_entity_poly.type
_entity_poly.pdbx_seq_one_letter_code
_entity_poly.pdbx_strand_id
1 'polypeptide(L)'
;MTYVDAAVSSMLPHLGHCTSAPEVVAGKSTVPVGTASRLAQAIEPTGALLVWNPEFLREGFAVQDTLRPDRMVYGLPADPDAATKAQEAMDAVYEQILTSGTPRLLMDYATAELVKISANAFLATKISFINAMSQVCDAAGANVTALAEAIGMDNRIGRRFLRAGIGFGGGCLPKDIRAFQARADELGVGDALTFLAEVDKVNDTMRAGVIRTVRRLLGDRLAGATVTVLGAAFKPDSDDMRNSPALDLAVELAHLAKRVVVHDPAAGPILAERSNRPYEVALSARSALEGTDLVLIGTEWREYRDLDPAQAADLARTRY
;
A
#
# COMPACT_ATOMS: atom_id res chain seq x y z
N MET A 1 15.51 8.37 -6.24
CA MET A 1 16.66 8.86 -5.43
C MET A 1 16.81 10.37 -5.45
N THR A 2 16.54 11.05 -6.56
CA THR A 2 16.75 12.51 -6.75
C THR A 2 16.27 13.40 -5.60
N TYR A 3 15.08 13.12 -5.05
CA TYR A 3 14.52 13.93 -3.94
C TYR A 3 15.26 13.74 -2.61
N VAL A 4 15.66 12.51 -2.28
CA VAL A 4 16.40 12.21 -1.04
C VAL A 4 17.80 12.83 -1.14
N ASP A 5 18.45 12.68 -2.29
CA ASP A 5 19.77 13.28 -2.53
C ASP A 5 19.73 14.81 -2.48
N ALA A 6 18.70 15.43 -3.09
CA ALA A 6 18.51 16.87 -3.03
C ALA A 6 18.26 17.37 -1.60
N ALA A 7 17.44 16.64 -0.82
CA ALA A 7 17.19 16.98 0.57
C ALA A 7 18.48 16.93 1.41
N VAL A 8 19.27 15.85 1.30
CA VAL A 8 20.54 15.73 2.01
C VAL A 8 21.51 16.82 1.56
N SER A 9 21.67 17.05 0.25
CA SER A 9 22.55 18.10 -0.27
C SER A 9 22.18 19.49 0.25
N SER A 10 20.88 19.79 0.41
CA SER A 10 20.43 21.08 0.96
C SER A 10 20.72 21.22 2.47
N MET A 11 20.86 20.10 3.18
CA MET A 11 21.15 20.10 4.63
C MET A 11 22.64 20.23 4.91
N LEU A 12 23.51 19.67 4.07
CA LEU A 12 24.97 19.61 4.32
C LEU A 12 25.59 20.96 4.77
N PRO A 13 25.28 22.13 4.15
CA PRO A 13 25.84 23.41 4.58
C PRO A 13 25.41 23.85 5.96
N HIS A 14 24.39 23.23 6.54
CA HIS A 14 23.80 23.60 7.82
C HIS A 14 24.13 22.60 8.95
N LEU A 15 24.87 21.54 8.65
CA LEU A 15 25.30 20.53 9.60
C LEU A 15 26.69 20.87 10.19
N GLY A 16 26.99 20.32 11.36
CA GLY A 16 28.30 20.47 12.02
C GLY A 16 28.46 21.76 12.83
N HIS A 17 27.37 22.47 13.11
CA HIS A 17 27.41 23.73 13.86
C HIS A 17 27.09 23.58 15.35
N CYS A 18 26.52 22.46 15.77
CA CYS A 18 26.19 22.20 17.16
C CYS A 18 27.44 21.70 17.92
N THR A 19 27.84 22.44 18.95
CA THR A 19 29.01 22.07 19.78
C THR A 19 28.62 21.37 21.08
N SER A 20 27.32 21.35 21.42
CA SER A 20 26.83 20.86 22.75
C SER A 20 26.28 19.44 22.67
N ALA A 21 25.90 18.95 21.48
CA ALA A 21 25.36 17.60 21.27
C ALA A 21 25.65 17.12 19.83
N PRO A 22 25.72 15.80 19.59
CA PRO A 22 25.85 15.29 18.24
C PRO A 22 24.62 15.65 17.41
N GLU A 23 24.84 16.20 16.24
CA GLU A 23 23.77 16.38 15.24
C GLU A 23 23.46 15.04 14.60
N VAL A 24 22.17 14.68 14.54
CA VAL A 24 21.72 13.43 13.93
C VAL A 24 20.75 13.72 12.80
N VAL A 25 21.06 13.19 11.62
CA VAL A 25 20.16 13.15 10.47
C VAL A 25 19.44 11.80 10.47
N ALA A 26 18.11 11.80 10.59
CA ALA A 26 17.31 10.58 10.57
C ALA A 26 16.66 10.38 9.18
N GLY A 27 17.12 9.39 8.42
CA GLY A 27 16.51 8.97 7.17
C GLY A 27 15.33 8.03 7.44
N LYS A 28 14.14 8.39 6.94
CA LYS A 28 12.91 7.60 7.18
C LYS A 28 12.29 7.01 5.92
N SER A 29 12.66 7.49 4.75
CA SER A 29 12.08 7.07 3.46
C SER A 29 12.41 5.62 3.12
N THR A 30 11.52 4.96 2.36
CA THR A 30 11.84 3.68 1.72
C THR A 30 12.78 3.95 0.54
N VAL A 31 13.97 3.36 0.60
CA VAL A 31 15.04 3.55 -0.39
C VAL A 31 15.65 2.21 -0.80
N PRO A 32 16.33 2.13 -1.95
CA PRO A 32 17.13 0.96 -2.31
C PRO A 32 18.27 0.75 -1.31
N VAL A 33 18.54 -0.51 -0.96
CA VAL A 33 19.64 -0.88 -0.06
C VAL A 33 20.99 -0.34 -0.54
N GLY A 34 21.78 0.20 0.41
CA GLY A 34 23.06 0.89 0.15
C GLY A 34 22.93 2.41 0.04
N THR A 35 21.74 2.95 0.08
CA THR A 35 21.50 4.41 0.06
C THR A 35 22.00 5.06 1.36
N ALA A 36 21.66 4.49 2.52
CA ALA A 36 22.04 5.04 3.82
C ALA A 36 23.56 5.11 3.97
N SER A 37 24.28 4.06 3.58
CA SER A 37 25.76 4.05 3.62
C SER A 37 26.38 5.17 2.74
N ARG A 38 25.83 5.37 1.53
CA ARG A 38 26.28 6.43 0.64
C ARG A 38 25.97 7.82 1.20
N LEU A 39 24.81 8.03 1.81
CA LEU A 39 24.44 9.29 2.43
C LEU A 39 25.26 9.55 3.70
N ALA A 40 25.56 8.53 4.49
CA ALA A 40 26.44 8.62 5.65
C ALA A 40 27.82 9.16 5.25
N GLN A 41 28.42 8.64 4.17
CA GLN A 41 29.69 9.13 3.64
C GLN A 41 29.63 10.62 3.22
N ALA A 42 28.50 11.10 2.71
CA ALA A 42 28.34 12.52 2.36
C ALA A 42 28.16 13.41 3.60
N ILE A 43 27.59 12.90 4.69
CA ILE A 43 27.32 13.62 5.93
C ILE A 43 28.55 13.62 6.86
N GLU A 44 29.33 12.55 6.86
CA GLU A 44 30.50 12.35 7.74
C GLU A 44 31.45 13.55 7.85
N PRO A 45 31.81 14.26 6.72
CA PRO A 45 32.71 15.41 6.80
C PRO A 45 32.16 16.59 7.63
N THR A 46 30.86 16.64 7.88
CA THR A 46 30.23 17.69 8.70
C THR A 46 30.34 17.40 10.21
N GLY A 47 30.72 16.18 10.60
CA GLY A 47 30.66 15.72 11.99
C GLY A 47 29.29 15.28 12.48
N ALA A 48 28.25 15.42 11.66
CA ALA A 48 26.91 14.90 11.96
C ALA A 48 26.83 13.37 11.73
N LEU A 49 25.89 12.72 12.40
CA LEU A 49 25.67 11.28 12.33
C LEU A 49 24.40 10.98 11.53
N LEU A 50 24.41 9.92 10.73
CA LEU A 50 23.22 9.41 10.07
C LEU A 50 22.63 8.27 10.91
N VAL A 51 21.29 8.23 11.02
CA VAL A 51 20.53 7.06 11.46
C VAL A 51 19.51 6.72 10.38
N TRP A 52 19.43 5.45 9.98
CA TRP A 52 18.34 5.01 9.12
C TRP A 52 17.19 4.46 9.98
N ASN A 53 16.11 5.21 10.04
CA ASN A 53 14.95 4.90 10.85
C ASN A 53 13.70 4.73 9.98
N PRO A 54 13.54 3.58 9.30
CA PRO A 54 12.38 3.36 8.44
C PRO A 54 11.08 3.48 9.23
N GLU A 55 10.05 4.05 8.59
CA GLU A 55 8.71 4.14 9.13
C GLU A 55 7.84 2.94 8.64
N PHE A 56 6.84 2.58 9.44
CA PHE A 56 5.90 1.51 9.13
C PHE A 56 4.44 1.98 9.23
N LEU A 57 4.22 3.26 8.96
CA LEU A 57 2.92 3.91 9.08
C LEU A 57 1.94 3.37 8.05
N ARG A 58 0.71 3.15 8.50
CA ARG A 58 -0.41 2.82 7.63
C ARG A 58 -1.19 4.09 7.32
N GLU A 59 -1.44 4.36 6.05
CA GLU A 59 -2.31 5.43 5.63
C GLU A 59 -3.70 5.29 6.25
N GLY A 60 -4.31 6.40 6.69
CA GLY A 60 -5.53 6.38 7.52
C GLY A 60 -5.30 6.13 9.02
N PHE A 61 -4.13 5.60 9.42
CA PHE A 61 -3.78 5.28 10.80
C PHE A 61 -2.44 5.89 11.24
N ALA A 62 -1.89 6.85 10.47
CA ALA A 62 -0.54 7.37 10.67
C ALA A 62 -0.30 7.93 12.08
N VAL A 63 -1.25 8.67 12.66
CA VAL A 63 -1.13 9.20 14.03
C VAL A 63 -1.04 8.07 15.06
N GLN A 64 -1.92 7.07 14.97
CA GLN A 64 -1.90 5.93 15.87
C GLN A 64 -0.62 5.12 15.75
N ASP A 65 -0.18 4.85 14.52
CA ASP A 65 1.05 4.09 14.26
C ASP A 65 2.31 4.85 14.66
N THR A 66 2.28 6.20 14.65
CA THR A 66 3.36 7.05 15.16
C THR A 66 3.44 6.98 16.69
N LEU A 67 2.29 7.03 17.38
CA LEU A 67 2.25 7.05 18.83
C LEU A 67 2.45 5.67 19.47
N ARG A 68 2.09 4.60 18.75
CA ARG A 68 2.15 3.20 19.21
C ARG A 68 2.65 2.28 18.10
N PRO A 69 3.90 2.44 17.64
CA PRO A 69 4.45 1.57 16.59
C PRO A 69 4.70 0.16 17.14
N ASP A 70 4.55 -0.85 16.30
CA ASP A 70 4.85 -2.25 16.65
C ASP A 70 6.34 -2.43 17.03
N ARG A 71 7.22 -1.59 16.48
CA ARG A 71 8.67 -1.62 16.70
C ARG A 71 9.33 -0.33 16.23
N MET A 72 10.47 0.02 16.81
CA MET A 72 11.41 1.02 16.32
C MET A 72 12.65 0.34 15.74
N VAL A 73 13.09 0.75 14.55
CA VAL A 73 14.27 0.21 13.88
C VAL A 73 15.28 1.34 13.70
N TYR A 74 16.51 1.14 14.18
CA TYR A 74 17.63 2.06 13.99
C TYR A 74 18.74 1.35 13.22
N GLY A 75 19.00 1.79 12.00
CA GLY A 75 20.22 1.52 11.26
C GLY A 75 21.29 2.51 11.72
N LEU A 76 22.36 2.01 12.28
CA LEU A 76 23.38 2.79 12.97
C LEU A 76 24.71 2.78 12.18
N PRO A 77 25.59 3.76 12.43
CA PRO A 77 26.97 3.74 11.98
C PRO A 77 27.72 2.47 12.41
N ALA A 78 28.73 2.06 11.64
CA ALA A 78 29.57 0.91 12.02
C ALA A 78 30.54 1.22 13.16
N ASP A 79 30.91 2.49 13.34
CA ASP A 79 31.75 2.92 14.47
C ASP A 79 30.96 2.83 15.79
N PRO A 80 31.46 2.13 16.84
CA PRO A 80 30.72 1.91 18.06
C PRO A 80 30.40 3.19 18.85
N ASP A 81 31.32 4.17 18.86
CA ASP A 81 31.10 5.43 19.58
C ASP A 81 30.08 6.31 18.88
N ALA A 82 30.16 6.38 17.54
CA ALA A 82 29.16 7.06 16.71
C ALA A 82 27.78 6.39 16.84
N ALA A 83 27.72 5.06 16.82
CA ALA A 83 26.49 4.29 16.99
C ALA A 83 25.83 4.57 18.36
N THR A 84 26.61 4.60 19.43
CA THR A 84 26.11 4.90 20.78
C THR A 84 25.52 6.30 20.85
N LYS A 85 26.25 7.31 20.37
CA LYS A 85 25.78 8.71 20.35
C LYS A 85 24.51 8.88 19.49
N ALA A 86 24.49 8.25 18.34
CA ALA A 86 23.34 8.27 17.43
C ALA A 86 22.11 7.60 18.06
N GLN A 87 22.31 6.45 18.72
CA GLN A 87 21.25 5.75 19.45
C GLN A 87 20.70 6.62 20.59
N GLU A 88 21.56 7.19 21.46
CA GLU A 88 21.14 8.03 22.59
C GLU A 88 20.30 9.22 22.11
N ALA A 89 20.71 9.88 21.03
CA ALA A 89 19.95 10.98 20.44
C ALA A 89 18.57 10.54 19.94
N MET A 90 18.49 9.39 19.27
CA MET A 90 17.20 8.84 18.81
C MET A 90 16.33 8.39 19.98
N ASP A 91 16.92 7.79 21.00
CA ASP A 91 16.19 7.37 22.22
C ASP A 91 15.58 8.56 22.95
N ALA A 92 16.28 9.69 23.01
CA ALA A 92 15.74 10.92 23.60
C ALA A 92 14.53 11.45 22.79
N VAL A 93 14.57 11.38 21.46
CA VAL A 93 13.44 11.78 20.60
C VAL A 93 12.23 10.86 20.78
N TYR A 94 12.46 9.55 20.92
CA TYR A 94 11.40 8.54 21.02
C TYR A 94 11.18 8.02 22.45
N GLU A 95 11.61 8.76 23.47
CA GLU A 95 11.53 8.36 24.89
C GLU A 95 10.14 7.88 25.29
N GLN A 96 9.09 8.62 24.95
CA GLN A 96 7.70 8.25 25.29
C GLN A 96 7.27 6.93 24.65
N ILE A 97 7.71 6.67 23.43
CA ILE A 97 7.38 5.45 22.67
C ILE A 97 8.11 4.25 23.29
N LEU A 98 9.40 4.41 23.60
CA LEU A 98 10.23 3.36 24.17
C LEU A 98 9.80 3.01 25.59
N THR A 99 9.48 4.01 26.42
CA THR A 99 8.98 3.80 27.78
C THR A 99 7.60 3.16 27.82
N SER A 100 6.81 3.27 26.75
CA SER A 100 5.54 2.55 26.62
C SER A 100 5.70 1.05 26.31
N GLY A 101 6.94 0.56 26.15
CA GLY A 101 7.26 -0.85 25.91
C GLY A 101 7.43 -1.23 24.43
N THR A 102 7.47 -0.26 23.51
CA THR A 102 7.76 -0.54 22.12
C THR A 102 9.19 -1.08 21.96
N PRO A 103 9.41 -2.24 21.32
CA PRO A 103 10.73 -2.81 21.15
C PRO A 103 11.59 -1.95 20.21
N ARG A 104 12.84 -1.70 20.60
CA ARG A 104 13.85 -1.06 19.78
C ARG A 104 14.80 -2.12 19.20
N LEU A 105 14.98 -2.11 17.90
CA LEU A 105 15.85 -3.02 17.15
C LEU A 105 17.02 -2.20 16.57
N LEU A 106 18.24 -2.56 16.95
CA LEU A 106 19.47 -1.93 16.47
C LEU A 106 20.13 -2.83 15.42
N MET A 107 20.56 -2.24 14.33
CA MET A 107 21.17 -2.96 13.22
C MET A 107 22.04 -2.02 12.37
N ASP A 108 22.72 -2.57 11.36
CA ASP A 108 23.43 -1.78 10.35
C ASP A 108 22.46 -1.12 9.36
N TYR A 109 22.97 -0.17 8.56
CA TYR A 109 22.17 0.56 7.58
C TYR A 109 21.49 -0.35 6.56
N ALA A 110 22.23 -1.30 5.99
CA ALA A 110 21.70 -2.16 4.93
C ALA A 110 20.55 -3.03 5.44
N THR A 111 20.70 -3.58 6.65
CA THR A 111 19.63 -4.34 7.30
C THR A 111 18.40 -3.48 7.57
N ALA A 112 18.57 -2.24 8.08
CA ALA A 112 17.46 -1.34 8.36
C ALA A 112 16.69 -0.95 7.08
N GLU A 113 17.39 -0.70 5.97
CA GLU A 113 16.78 -0.47 4.66
C GLU A 113 15.99 -1.69 4.19
N LEU A 114 16.57 -2.89 4.31
CA LEU A 114 15.95 -4.14 3.88
C LEU A 114 14.71 -4.50 4.72
N VAL A 115 14.67 -4.20 6.02
CA VAL A 115 13.51 -4.49 6.88
C VAL A 115 12.22 -3.89 6.30
N LYS A 116 12.27 -2.63 5.84
CA LYS A 116 11.08 -1.95 5.31
C LYS A 116 10.60 -2.58 4.00
N ILE A 117 11.49 -2.73 3.05
CA ILE A 117 11.12 -3.20 1.72
C ILE A 117 10.73 -4.69 1.75
N SER A 118 11.41 -5.51 2.58
CA SER A 118 11.06 -6.92 2.78
C SER A 118 9.69 -7.09 3.43
N ALA A 119 9.35 -6.25 4.42
CA ALA A 119 8.03 -6.27 5.02
C ALA A 119 6.93 -5.98 3.97
N ASN A 120 7.10 -4.96 3.14
CA ASN A 120 6.14 -4.62 2.08
C ASN A 120 6.05 -5.74 1.03
N ALA A 121 7.17 -6.33 0.61
CA ALA A 121 7.18 -7.46 -0.32
C ALA A 121 6.44 -8.68 0.26
N PHE A 122 6.66 -9.00 1.53
CA PHE A 122 5.96 -10.11 2.19
C PHE A 122 4.44 -9.86 2.31
N LEU A 123 4.03 -8.63 2.65
CA LEU A 123 2.62 -8.27 2.72
C LEU A 123 1.94 -8.36 1.34
N ALA A 124 2.59 -7.89 0.27
CA ALA A 124 2.11 -8.04 -1.10
C ALA A 124 1.97 -9.52 -1.49
N THR A 125 2.95 -10.36 -1.10
CA THR A 125 2.91 -11.80 -1.34
C THR A 125 1.73 -12.46 -0.64
N LYS A 126 1.42 -12.10 0.61
CA LYS A 126 0.25 -12.62 1.33
C LYS A 126 -1.06 -12.28 0.62
N ILE A 127 -1.20 -11.06 0.12
CA ILE A 127 -2.41 -10.63 -0.61
C ILE A 127 -2.51 -11.40 -1.94
N SER A 128 -1.44 -11.48 -2.72
CA SER A 128 -1.46 -12.23 -3.97
C SER A 128 -1.69 -13.73 -3.74
N PHE A 129 -1.12 -14.30 -2.68
CA PHE A 129 -1.38 -15.69 -2.31
C PHE A 129 -2.88 -15.96 -2.09
N ILE A 130 -3.54 -15.16 -1.23
CA ILE A 130 -4.97 -15.41 -0.96
C ILE A 130 -5.85 -15.08 -2.17
N ASN A 131 -5.45 -14.15 -3.02
CA ASN A 131 -6.10 -13.84 -4.29
C ASN A 131 -5.97 -15.02 -5.28
N ALA A 132 -4.81 -15.66 -5.37
CA ALA A 132 -4.65 -16.89 -6.15
C ALA A 132 -5.54 -18.01 -5.58
N MET A 133 -5.58 -18.15 -4.25
CA MET A 133 -6.45 -19.15 -3.60
C MET A 133 -7.93 -18.87 -3.84
N SER A 134 -8.36 -17.60 -3.98
CA SER A 134 -9.75 -17.31 -4.31
C SER A 134 -10.16 -17.87 -5.68
N GLN A 135 -9.26 -17.79 -6.67
CA GLN A 135 -9.51 -18.36 -7.99
C GLN A 135 -9.59 -19.90 -7.95
N VAL A 136 -8.76 -20.54 -7.13
CA VAL A 136 -8.81 -22.00 -6.90
C VAL A 136 -10.11 -22.38 -6.18
N CYS A 137 -10.51 -21.61 -5.17
CA CYS A 137 -11.76 -21.82 -4.46
C CYS A 137 -12.98 -21.72 -5.40
N ASP A 138 -13.01 -20.69 -6.24
CA ASP A 138 -14.07 -20.50 -7.23
C ASP A 138 -14.18 -21.70 -8.19
N ALA A 139 -13.05 -22.22 -8.65
CA ALA A 139 -13.01 -23.38 -9.55
C ALA A 139 -13.41 -24.70 -8.85
N ALA A 140 -13.09 -24.82 -7.56
CA ALA A 140 -13.36 -26.01 -6.75
C ALA A 140 -14.71 -25.99 -6.01
N GLY A 141 -15.46 -24.87 -6.06
CA GLY A 141 -16.68 -24.68 -5.27
C GLY A 141 -16.40 -24.51 -3.77
N ALA A 142 -15.20 -24.04 -3.39
CA ALA A 142 -14.80 -23.81 -2.01
C ALA A 142 -15.01 -22.34 -1.58
N ASN A 143 -14.88 -22.07 -0.27
CA ASN A 143 -15.05 -20.75 0.31
C ASN A 143 -13.69 -20.18 0.75
N VAL A 144 -13.22 -19.16 0.03
CA VAL A 144 -11.91 -18.51 0.31
C VAL A 144 -11.88 -17.81 1.67
N THR A 145 -13.01 -17.30 2.16
CA THR A 145 -13.08 -16.66 3.48
C THR A 145 -12.84 -17.66 4.58
N ALA A 146 -13.50 -18.82 4.52
CA ALA A 146 -13.30 -19.91 5.47
C ALA A 146 -11.88 -20.48 5.39
N LEU A 147 -11.33 -20.62 4.17
CA LEU A 147 -9.95 -21.03 3.96
C LEU A 147 -8.97 -20.04 4.60
N ALA A 148 -9.13 -18.74 4.34
CA ALA A 148 -8.28 -17.70 4.90
C ALA A 148 -8.34 -17.65 6.43
N GLU A 149 -9.54 -17.84 7.01
CA GLU A 149 -9.71 -17.92 8.45
C GLU A 149 -8.97 -19.13 9.04
N ALA A 150 -9.16 -20.30 8.45
CA ALA A 150 -8.55 -21.54 8.93
C ALA A 150 -7.02 -21.50 8.90
N ILE A 151 -6.42 -21.12 7.75
CA ILE A 151 -4.95 -21.00 7.67
C ILE A 151 -4.40 -19.86 8.52
N GLY A 152 -5.17 -18.77 8.69
CA GLY A 152 -4.79 -17.62 9.50
C GLY A 152 -4.79 -17.88 11.01
N MET A 153 -5.39 -19.00 11.49
CA MET A 153 -5.29 -19.44 12.88
C MET A 153 -3.91 -20.00 13.23
N ASP A 154 -3.15 -20.46 12.25
CA ASP A 154 -1.76 -20.84 12.46
C ASP A 154 -0.93 -19.59 12.79
N ASN A 155 -0.31 -19.54 13.98
CA ASN A 155 0.49 -18.41 14.45
C ASN A 155 1.69 -18.11 13.53
N ARG A 156 2.18 -19.12 12.77
CA ARG A 156 3.26 -18.93 11.79
C ARG A 156 2.81 -18.15 10.55
N ILE A 157 1.51 -18.14 10.26
CA ILE A 157 0.89 -17.46 9.11
C ILE A 157 0.22 -16.16 9.57
N GLY A 158 -0.66 -16.23 10.57
CA GLY A 158 -1.42 -15.11 11.11
C GLY A 158 -2.52 -14.59 10.15
N ARG A 159 -3.60 -14.06 10.71
CA ARG A 159 -4.82 -13.68 9.99
C ARG A 159 -4.68 -12.41 9.12
N ARG A 160 -3.75 -11.52 9.44
CA ARG A 160 -3.63 -10.24 8.75
C ARG A 160 -3.14 -10.42 7.31
N PHE A 161 -3.66 -9.60 6.38
CA PHE A 161 -3.33 -9.62 4.95
C PHE A 161 -3.72 -10.91 4.20
N LEU A 162 -4.69 -11.67 4.72
CA LEU A 162 -5.27 -12.86 4.07
C LEU A 162 -6.72 -12.59 3.63
N ARG A 163 -7.01 -11.42 3.10
CA ARG A 163 -8.32 -11.08 2.58
C ARG A 163 -8.26 -11.02 1.07
N ALA A 164 -9.01 -11.90 0.42
CA ALA A 164 -9.13 -11.89 -1.04
C ALA A 164 -9.94 -10.67 -1.52
N GLY A 165 -9.57 -10.12 -2.67
CA GLY A 165 -10.21 -8.95 -3.27
C GLY A 165 -9.73 -8.71 -4.70
N ILE A 166 -9.95 -7.51 -5.19
CA ILE A 166 -9.62 -7.13 -6.59
C ILE A 166 -8.14 -6.80 -6.83
N GLY A 167 -7.30 -7.00 -5.82
CA GLY A 167 -5.86 -6.70 -5.85
C GLY A 167 -5.46 -5.61 -4.87
N PHE A 168 -4.15 -5.42 -4.70
CA PHE A 168 -3.59 -4.32 -3.93
C PHE A 168 -3.19 -3.16 -4.84
N GLY A 169 -3.23 -1.96 -4.28
CA GLY A 169 -2.83 -0.71 -4.92
C GLY A 169 -2.08 0.20 -3.96
N GLY A 170 -2.27 1.50 -4.12
CA GLY A 170 -1.61 2.53 -3.34
C GLY A 170 -0.21 2.89 -3.82
N GLY A 171 0.41 3.83 -3.13
CA GLY A 171 1.73 4.35 -3.47
C GLY A 171 2.91 3.51 -2.98
N CYS A 172 2.67 2.44 -2.20
CA CYS A 172 3.73 1.69 -1.54
C CYS A 172 3.97 0.31 -2.15
N LEU A 173 3.03 -0.63 -2.02
CA LEU A 173 3.28 -2.04 -2.36
C LEU A 173 3.72 -2.25 -3.82
N PRO A 174 3.00 -1.72 -4.85
CA PRO A 174 3.41 -1.94 -6.24
C PRO A 174 4.79 -1.35 -6.56
N LYS A 175 5.05 -0.15 -6.05
CA LYS A 175 6.34 0.54 -6.25
C LYS A 175 7.49 -0.22 -5.58
N ASP A 176 7.29 -0.64 -4.32
CA ASP A 176 8.37 -1.22 -3.51
C ASP A 176 8.79 -2.60 -4.01
N ILE A 177 7.83 -3.47 -4.41
CA ILE A 177 8.20 -4.78 -4.97
C ILE A 177 8.98 -4.65 -6.28
N ARG A 178 8.61 -3.71 -7.17
CA ARG A 178 9.33 -3.46 -8.42
C ARG A 178 10.69 -2.85 -8.17
N ALA A 179 10.81 -1.90 -7.23
CA ALA A 179 12.09 -1.32 -6.83
C ALA A 179 13.02 -2.36 -6.18
N PHE A 180 12.45 -3.30 -5.40
CA PHE A 180 13.23 -4.36 -4.77
C PHE A 180 13.81 -5.34 -5.79
N GLN A 181 13.01 -5.74 -6.78
CA GLN A 181 13.49 -6.58 -7.90
C GLN A 181 14.61 -5.88 -8.67
N ALA A 182 14.39 -4.63 -9.10
CA ALA A 182 15.41 -3.86 -9.82
C ALA A 182 16.71 -3.72 -9.02
N ARG A 183 16.60 -3.51 -7.69
CA ARG A 183 17.79 -3.43 -6.84
C ARG A 183 18.50 -4.76 -6.68
N ALA A 184 17.76 -5.86 -6.59
CA ALA A 184 18.35 -7.20 -6.56
C ALA A 184 19.11 -7.52 -7.86
N ASP A 185 18.58 -7.12 -9.02
CA ASP A 185 19.27 -7.23 -10.31
C ASP A 185 20.59 -6.45 -10.31
N GLU A 186 20.57 -5.19 -9.85
CA GLU A 186 21.77 -4.35 -9.71
C GLU A 186 22.84 -4.97 -8.78
N LEU A 187 22.41 -5.73 -7.77
CA LEU A 187 23.28 -6.42 -6.82
C LEU A 187 23.75 -7.79 -7.34
N GLY A 188 23.29 -8.23 -8.52
CA GLY A 188 23.64 -9.53 -9.11
C GLY A 188 22.92 -10.72 -8.47
N VAL A 189 21.82 -10.49 -7.76
CA VAL A 189 21.02 -11.54 -7.07
C VAL A 189 19.53 -11.49 -7.51
N GLY A 190 19.24 -11.02 -8.70
CA GLY A 190 17.88 -10.88 -9.22
C GLY A 190 17.07 -12.18 -9.18
N ASP A 191 17.72 -13.32 -9.42
CA ASP A 191 17.07 -14.63 -9.38
C ASP A 191 16.40 -14.94 -8.02
N ALA A 192 16.91 -14.37 -6.92
CA ALA A 192 16.35 -14.58 -5.58
C ALA A 192 14.95 -13.98 -5.41
N LEU A 193 14.59 -12.96 -6.21
CA LEU A 193 13.32 -12.23 -6.11
C LEU A 193 12.38 -12.44 -7.30
N THR A 194 12.63 -13.41 -8.17
CA THR A 194 11.76 -13.70 -9.33
C THR A 194 10.32 -13.98 -8.93
N PHE A 195 10.06 -14.55 -7.75
CA PHE A 195 8.72 -14.79 -7.24
C PHE A 195 7.89 -13.50 -7.08
N LEU A 196 8.52 -12.34 -6.87
CA LEU A 196 7.81 -11.06 -6.76
C LEU A 196 7.20 -10.61 -8.09
N ALA A 197 7.79 -11.02 -9.22
CA ALA A 197 7.18 -10.81 -10.53
C ALA A 197 5.86 -11.59 -10.66
N GLU A 198 5.79 -12.82 -10.15
CA GLU A 198 4.56 -13.62 -10.12
C GLU A 198 3.54 -13.03 -9.12
N VAL A 199 4.00 -12.45 -7.99
CA VAL A 199 3.13 -11.71 -7.06
C VAL A 199 2.43 -10.53 -7.76
N ASP A 200 3.18 -9.72 -8.53
CA ASP A 200 2.64 -8.59 -9.29
C ASP A 200 1.68 -9.08 -10.39
N LYS A 201 2.03 -10.13 -11.11
CA LYS A 201 1.20 -10.75 -12.14
C LYS A 201 -0.12 -11.31 -11.60
N VAL A 202 -0.10 -12.00 -10.45
CA VAL A 202 -1.34 -12.45 -9.78
C VAL A 202 -2.20 -11.25 -9.44
N ASN A 203 -1.62 -10.17 -8.90
CA ASN A 203 -2.33 -8.94 -8.59
C ASN A 203 -3.05 -8.36 -9.82
N ASP A 204 -2.38 -8.33 -10.98
CA ASP A 204 -2.98 -7.85 -12.24
C ASP A 204 -4.09 -8.78 -12.74
N THR A 205 -3.97 -10.10 -12.58
CA THR A 205 -4.99 -11.07 -13.05
C THR A 205 -6.31 -10.95 -12.29
N MET A 206 -6.33 -10.39 -11.08
CA MET A 206 -7.57 -10.18 -10.32
C MET A 206 -8.51 -9.24 -11.06
N ARG A 207 -8.01 -8.14 -11.62
CA ARG A 207 -8.83 -7.19 -12.41
C ARG A 207 -9.44 -7.87 -13.64
N ALA A 208 -8.63 -8.61 -14.37
CA ALA A 208 -9.12 -9.38 -15.53
C ALA A 208 -10.21 -10.40 -15.13
N GLY A 209 -10.12 -10.99 -13.93
CA GLY A 209 -11.14 -11.85 -13.33
C GLY A 209 -12.48 -11.14 -13.14
N VAL A 210 -12.46 -9.92 -12.61
CA VAL A 210 -13.67 -9.09 -12.46
C VAL A 210 -14.30 -8.79 -13.81
N ILE A 211 -13.51 -8.37 -14.80
CA ILE A 211 -14.03 -8.10 -16.16
C ILE A 211 -14.68 -9.34 -16.79
N ARG A 212 -14.06 -10.53 -16.63
CA ARG A 212 -14.70 -11.79 -17.09
C ARG A 212 -16.03 -12.03 -16.39
N THR A 213 -16.13 -11.75 -15.11
CA THR A 213 -17.37 -11.91 -14.34
C THR A 213 -18.44 -10.93 -14.82
N VAL A 214 -18.10 -9.66 -15.05
CA VAL A 214 -19.00 -8.64 -15.63
C VAL A 214 -19.54 -9.10 -16.99
N ARG A 215 -18.65 -9.56 -17.87
CA ARG A 215 -19.04 -10.08 -19.20
C ARG A 215 -19.97 -11.29 -19.08
N ARG A 216 -19.73 -12.20 -18.14
CA ARG A 216 -20.60 -13.36 -17.92
C ARG A 216 -21.99 -12.96 -17.41
N LEU A 217 -22.07 -11.97 -16.50
CA LEU A 217 -23.34 -11.52 -15.92
C LEU A 217 -24.20 -10.70 -16.90
N LEU A 218 -23.58 -9.81 -17.65
CA LEU A 218 -24.30 -8.90 -18.55
C LEU A 218 -24.42 -9.43 -20.00
N GLY A 219 -23.49 -10.26 -20.45
CA GLY A 219 -23.48 -10.80 -21.82
C GLY A 219 -23.57 -9.71 -22.85
N ASP A 220 -24.46 -9.87 -23.85
CA ASP A 220 -24.69 -8.90 -24.94
C ASP A 220 -25.27 -7.57 -24.46
N ARG A 221 -25.80 -7.50 -23.23
CA ARG A 221 -26.32 -6.26 -22.64
C ARG A 221 -25.22 -5.31 -22.18
N LEU A 222 -23.97 -5.76 -22.04
CA LEU A 222 -22.87 -4.96 -21.49
C LEU A 222 -22.68 -3.64 -22.24
N ALA A 223 -22.71 -3.66 -23.57
CA ALA A 223 -22.54 -2.47 -24.40
C ALA A 223 -23.65 -1.41 -24.19
N GLY A 224 -24.82 -1.81 -23.69
CA GLY A 224 -25.95 -0.93 -23.38
C GLY A 224 -26.11 -0.63 -21.88
N ALA A 225 -25.30 -1.25 -21.03
CA ALA A 225 -25.45 -1.23 -19.58
C ALA A 225 -24.85 0.01 -18.90
N THR A 226 -25.42 0.35 -17.75
CA THR A 226 -24.81 1.23 -16.76
C THR A 226 -24.17 0.39 -15.67
N VAL A 227 -22.89 0.58 -15.44
CA VAL A 227 -22.13 -0.12 -14.39
C VAL A 227 -21.71 0.89 -13.32
N THR A 228 -22.02 0.59 -12.07
CA THR A 228 -21.60 1.42 -10.92
C THR A 228 -20.42 0.77 -10.22
N VAL A 229 -19.38 1.55 -9.95
CA VAL A 229 -18.21 1.18 -9.15
C VAL A 229 -18.25 1.96 -7.84
N LEU A 230 -18.49 1.26 -6.74
CA LEU A 230 -18.47 1.80 -5.40
C LEU A 230 -17.07 1.65 -4.81
N GLY A 231 -16.37 2.76 -4.65
CA GLY A 231 -14.97 2.84 -4.22
C GLY A 231 -14.06 3.26 -5.36
N ALA A 232 -13.16 4.18 -5.06
CA ALA A 232 -12.13 4.71 -5.95
C ALA A 232 -10.75 4.76 -5.28
N ALA A 233 -10.71 4.96 -3.96
CA ALA A 233 -9.49 4.82 -3.18
C ALA A 233 -9.00 3.37 -3.18
N PHE A 234 -7.69 3.15 -3.09
CA PHE A 234 -7.12 1.80 -3.11
C PHE A 234 -7.48 0.95 -1.88
N LYS A 235 -7.94 1.59 -0.80
CA LYS A 235 -8.45 0.98 0.43
C LYS A 235 -9.40 1.93 1.15
N PRO A 236 -10.24 1.46 2.11
CA PRO A 236 -11.05 2.34 2.94
C PRO A 236 -10.18 3.22 3.87
N ASP A 237 -10.80 4.27 4.41
CA ASP A 237 -10.20 5.25 5.31
C ASP A 237 -9.01 6.04 4.72
N SER A 238 -9.03 6.25 3.39
CA SER A 238 -8.03 6.99 2.63
C SER A 238 -8.67 7.60 1.38
N ASP A 239 -8.14 8.73 0.91
CA ASP A 239 -8.46 9.34 -0.38
C ASP A 239 -7.42 9.03 -1.47
N ASP A 240 -6.42 8.20 -1.15
CA ASP A 240 -5.35 7.84 -2.08
C ASP A 240 -5.85 6.89 -3.19
N MET A 241 -5.75 7.39 -4.40
CA MET A 241 -6.18 6.70 -5.62
C MET A 241 -5.00 6.17 -6.46
N ARG A 242 -3.77 6.28 -5.97
CA ARG A 242 -2.59 5.81 -6.72
C ARG A 242 -2.66 4.30 -6.91
N ASN A 243 -2.49 3.84 -8.15
CA ASN A 243 -2.60 2.43 -8.51
C ASN A 243 -3.87 1.74 -7.95
N SER A 244 -4.99 2.47 -7.92
CA SER A 244 -6.25 1.90 -7.41
C SER A 244 -6.82 0.85 -8.37
N PRO A 245 -6.95 -0.42 -7.95
CA PRO A 245 -7.57 -1.45 -8.77
C PRO A 245 -9.03 -1.13 -9.15
N ALA A 246 -9.74 -0.42 -8.28
CA ALA A 246 -11.12 0.00 -8.52
C ALA A 246 -11.23 1.03 -9.65
N LEU A 247 -10.31 2.01 -9.67
CA LEU A 247 -10.27 2.99 -10.77
C LEU A 247 -9.81 2.39 -12.09
N ASP A 248 -8.83 1.48 -12.06
CA ASP A 248 -8.39 0.76 -13.26
C ASP A 248 -9.57 -0.02 -13.86
N LEU A 249 -10.38 -0.69 -13.02
CA LEU A 249 -11.60 -1.36 -13.45
C LEU A 249 -12.63 -0.39 -14.01
N ALA A 250 -12.84 0.78 -13.39
CA ALA A 250 -13.77 1.79 -13.90
C ALA A 250 -13.38 2.30 -15.29
N VAL A 251 -12.07 2.52 -15.51
CA VAL A 251 -11.54 2.92 -16.83
C VAL A 251 -11.73 1.82 -17.86
N GLU A 252 -11.40 0.56 -17.54
CA GLU A 252 -11.58 -0.56 -18.46
C GLU A 252 -13.05 -0.80 -18.79
N LEU A 253 -13.94 -0.72 -17.81
CA LEU A 253 -15.39 -0.86 -17.99
C LEU A 253 -15.98 0.25 -18.84
N ALA A 254 -15.44 1.46 -18.78
CA ALA A 254 -15.90 2.58 -19.62
C ALA A 254 -15.66 2.37 -21.12
N HIS A 255 -14.76 1.46 -21.49
CA HIS A 255 -14.58 1.02 -22.88
C HIS A 255 -15.53 -0.11 -23.29
N LEU A 256 -16.24 -0.73 -22.34
CA LEU A 256 -17.08 -1.90 -22.58
C LEU A 256 -18.57 -1.61 -22.38
N ALA A 257 -18.90 -0.77 -21.43
CA ALA A 257 -20.27 -0.42 -21.05
C ALA A 257 -20.70 0.92 -21.67
N LYS A 258 -22.00 1.16 -21.74
CA LYS A 258 -22.56 2.44 -22.20
C LYS A 258 -22.20 3.57 -21.25
N ARG A 259 -22.21 3.31 -19.94
CA ARG A 259 -22.03 4.29 -18.88
C ARG A 259 -21.36 3.64 -17.67
N VAL A 260 -20.38 4.32 -17.10
CA VAL A 260 -19.79 3.92 -15.82
C VAL A 260 -19.92 5.07 -14.81
N VAL A 261 -20.41 4.76 -13.63
CA VAL A 261 -20.58 5.71 -12.53
C VAL A 261 -19.68 5.28 -11.38
N VAL A 262 -18.88 6.20 -10.85
CA VAL A 262 -17.98 5.95 -9.71
C VAL A 262 -18.44 6.77 -8.52
N HIS A 263 -18.47 6.18 -7.35
CA HIS A 263 -18.64 6.89 -6.09
C HIS A 263 -17.56 6.46 -5.10
N ASP A 264 -17.04 7.42 -4.33
CA ASP A 264 -16.13 7.17 -3.21
C ASP A 264 -16.34 8.27 -2.14
N PRO A 265 -16.49 7.91 -0.85
CA PRO A 265 -16.76 8.88 0.21
C PRO A 265 -15.66 9.92 0.41
N ALA A 266 -14.39 9.54 0.21
CA ALA A 266 -13.25 10.43 0.43
C ALA A 266 -12.63 10.92 -0.88
N ALA A 267 -12.42 10.04 -1.85
CA ALA A 267 -11.82 10.38 -3.14
C ALA A 267 -12.81 11.01 -4.13
N GLY A 268 -14.12 10.83 -3.92
CA GLY A 268 -15.17 11.34 -4.82
C GLY A 268 -15.06 12.83 -5.14
N PRO A 269 -14.91 13.73 -4.16
CA PRO A 269 -14.74 15.17 -4.40
C PRO A 269 -13.51 15.46 -5.28
N ILE A 270 -12.38 14.82 -5.01
CA ILE A 270 -11.13 14.98 -5.77
C ILE A 270 -11.31 14.47 -7.20
N LEU A 271 -12.00 13.33 -7.37
CA LEU A 271 -12.32 12.78 -8.69
C LEU A 271 -13.21 13.70 -9.50
N ALA A 272 -14.18 14.36 -8.85
CA ALA A 272 -15.12 15.27 -9.52
C ALA A 272 -14.41 16.47 -10.17
N GLU A 273 -13.27 16.90 -9.62
CA GLU A 273 -12.47 18.01 -10.14
C GLU A 273 -11.56 17.59 -11.32
N ARG A 274 -11.30 16.30 -11.51
CA ARG A 274 -10.45 15.82 -12.61
C ARG A 274 -11.15 15.99 -13.96
N SER A 275 -10.49 16.63 -14.91
CA SER A 275 -10.89 16.63 -16.33
C SER A 275 -10.47 15.32 -17.01
N ASN A 276 -11.11 14.99 -18.15
CA ASN A 276 -10.76 13.83 -19.00
C ASN A 276 -10.87 12.45 -18.36
N ARG A 277 -11.88 12.21 -17.54
CA ARG A 277 -12.21 10.89 -17.03
C ARG A 277 -13.24 10.19 -17.93
N PRO A 278 -13.12 8.88 -18.21
CA PRO A 278 -14.07 8.15 -19.04
C PRO A 278 -15.31 7.67 -18.28
N TYR A 279 -15.49 8.07 -17.02
CA TYR A 279 -16.60 7.72 -16.14
C TYR A 279 -17.21 8.98 -15.50
N GLU A 280 -18.44 8.87 -15.04
CA GLU A 280 -19.11 9.89 -14.24
C GLU A 280 -18.80 9.69 -12.76
N VAL A 281 -18.87 10.78 -11.98
CA VAL A 281 -18.68 10.72 -10.52
C VAL A 281 -20.00 11.11 -9.86
N ALA A 282 -20.50 10.22 -9.00
CA ALA A 282 -21.68 10.46 -8.19
C ALA A 282 -21.30 11.05 -6.82
N LEU A 283 -22.15 11.93 -6.29
CA LEU A 283 -21.93 12.61 -5.01
C LEU A 283 -22.38 11.76 -3.80
N SER A 284 -23.12 10.68 -4.02
CA SER A 284 -23.55 9.76 -2.97
C SER A 284 -23.67 8.33 -3.52
N ALA A 285 -23.53 7.33 -2.65
CA ALA A 285 -23.76 5.93 -3.03
C ALA A 285 -25.17 5.73 -3.59
N ARG A 286 -26.19 6.39 -3.01
CA ARG A 286 -27.57 6.34 -3.49
C ARG A 286 -27.68 6.81 -4.94
N SER A 287 -27.15 8.01 -5.25
CA SER A 287 -27.22 8.55 -6.62
C SER A 287 -26.40 7.73 -7.62
N ALA A 288 -25.33 7.06 -7.17
CA ALA A 288 -24.55 6.14 -8.00
C ALA A 288 -25.35 4.89 -8.40
N LEU A 289 -26.26 4.43 -7.55
CA LEU A 289 -27.06 3.23 -7.76
C LEU A 289 -28.27 3.46 -8.68
N GLU A 290 -28.71 4.72 -8.85
CA GLU A 290 -29.89 5.04 -9.65
C GLU A 290 -29.74 4.62 -11.11
N GLY A 291 -30.58 3.68 -11.55
CA GLY A 291 -30.61 3.18 -12.92
C GLY A 291 -29.40 2.35 -13.31
N THR A 292 -28.64 1.82 -12.37
CA THR A 292 -27.54 0.88 -12.63
C THR A 292 -28.03 -0.51 -13.06
N ASP A 293 -27.27 -1.18 -13.90
CA ASP A 293 -27.52 -2.57 -14.32
C ASP A 293 -26.60 -3.55 -13.56
N LEU A 294 -25.47 -3.08 -13.05
CA LEU A 294 -24.51 -3.86 -12.27
C LEU A 294 -23.77 -2.97 -11.29
N VAL A 295 -23.58 -3.46 -10.07
CA VAL A 295 -22.79 -2.79 -9.03
C VAL A 295 -21.53 -3.60 -8.74
N LEU A 296 -20.39 -2.93 -8.74
CA LEU A 296 -19.10 -3.45 -8.28
C LEU A 296 -18.70 -2.72 -6.99
N ILE A 297 -18.37 -3.45 -5.94
CA ILE A 297 -17.76 -2.90 -4.74
C ILE A 297 -16.25 -3.02 -4.93
N GLY A 298 -15.60 -1.91 -5.27
CA GLY A 298 -14.17 -1.83 -5.53
C GLY A 298 -13.34 -1.54 -4.27
N THR A 299 -13.92 -0.79 -3.32
CA THR A 299 -13.29 -0.49 -2.03
C THR A 299 -14.32 -0.73 -0.92
N GLU A 300 -13.92 -1.47 0.10
CA GLU A 300 -14.83 -1.95 1.14
C GLU A 300 -15.11 -0.92 2.25
N TRP A 301 -15.52 0.29 1.87
CA TRP A 301 -15.96 1.30 2.81
C TRP A 301 -17.09 0.80 3.71
N ARG A 302 -17.13 1.28 4.94
CA ARG A 302 -18.21 0.91 5.88
C ARG A 302 -19.59 1.24 5.32
N GLU A 303 -19.73 2.40 4.67
CA GLU A 303 -20.96 2.81 3.99
C GLU A 303 -21.49 1.76 3.02
N TYR A 304 -20.60 1.09 2.26
CA TYR A 304 -21.02 0.07 1.29
C TYR A 304 -21.31 -1.28 1.93
N ARG A 305 -20.68 -1.60 3.05
CA ARG A 305 -21.00 -2.82 3.83
C ARG A 305 -22.36 -2.73 4.49
N ASP A 306 -22.76 -1.52 4.88
CA ASP A 306 -24.02 -1.22 5.56
C ASP A 306 -25.17 -0.99 4.56
N LEU A 307 -24.92 -1.01 3.24
CA LEU A 307 -25.95 -0.94 2.20
C LEU A 307 -26.90 -2.14 2.31
N ASP A 308 -28.18 -1.82 2.42
CA ASP A 308 -29.23 -2.84 2.32
C ASP A 308 -29.38 -3.29 0.85
N PRO A 309 -29.12 -4.59 0.54
CA PRO A 309 -29.25 -5.09 -0.81
C PRO A 309 -30.64 -4.90 -1.42
N ALA A 310 -31.70 -4.91 -0.62
CA ALA A 310 -33.07 -4.68 -1.08
C ALA A 310 -33.24 -3.22 -1.55
N GLN A 311 -32.75 -2.25 -0.76
CA GLN A 311 -32.81 -0.84 -1.14
C GLN A 311 -31.93 -0.55 -2.36
N ALA A 312 -30.76 -1.17 -2.47
CA ALA A 312 -29.89 -1.05 -3.63
C ALA A 312 -30.60 -1.60 -4.90
N ALA A 313 -31.28 -2.74 -4.79
CA ALA A 313 -32.06 -3.34 -5.88
C ALA A 313 -33.25 -2.49 -6.32
N ASP A 314 -33.87 -1.73 -5.41
CA ASP A 314 -34.98 -0.82 -5.74
C ASP A 314 -34.53 0.39 -6.56
N LEU A 315 -33.27 0.81 -6.42
CA LEU A 315 -32.66 1.90 -7.19
C LEU A 315 -32.11 1.42 -8.55
N ALA A 316 -31.76 0.16 -8.62
CA ALA A 316 -31.19 -0.44 -9.83
C ALA A 316 -32.27 -0.67 -10.92
N ARG A 317 -31.82 -0.64 -12.17
CA ARG A 317 -32.71 -0.93 -13.33
C ARG A 317 -33.08 -2.41 -13.42
N THR A 318 -32.16 -3.28 -12.99
CA THR A 318 -32.29 -4.73 -13.10
C THR A 318 -32.12 -5.36 -11.73
N ARG A 319 -33.07 -6.21 -11.31
CA ARG A 319 -32.98 -7.03 -10.09
C ARG A 319 -32.45 -8.41 -10.49
N TYR A 320 -31.35 -8.85 -9.91
CA TYR A 320 -30.81 -10.21 -10.02
C TYR A 320 -30.83 -10.90 -8.66
#